data_02297480ce635b7efcd3780371fdd908
#
_entry.id   02297480ce635b7efcd3780371fdd908
#
_cell.length_a   1.000
_cell.length_b   1.000
_cell.length_c   1.000
_cell.angle_alpha   90.00
_cell.angle_beta   90.00
_cell.angle_gamma   90.00
#
_symmetry.space_group_name_H-M   'P 1'
#
loop_
_entity.id
_entity.type
_entity.pdbx_description
1 polymer ?
#
loop_
_entity_poly.entity_id
_entity_poly.type
_entity_poly.pdbx_seq_one_letter_code
_entity_poly.pdbx_strand_id
1 'polypeptide(L)'
;LVESLDSFNIKNESSHLPLRLPIQDIYKFSEKRIIIGKIESGSIKLGDQVVVSPSNAKAKVNSFEVWPKTNREEFYSGECVSLTLDEKIFIERGDMISHSKNLPQLTNIFEANIFWLSKKNLDCDKIYSIKLNSAEHKITFKKIIGVINTEDLSRKKDNTVEKNDVAEVLIHSKSLISTDNFKENPTIGRFSVIDDYEIGGGGIINIENYPNQRINKTIKEKNILPIKSLITEAERTSRSLHRPGIIWFTGLS
;
A
#
# COMPACT_ATOMS: atom_id res chain seq x y z
N LEU A 1 -9.07 -29.23 -26.42
CA LEU A 1 -8.47 -28.57 -25.26
C LEU A 1 -7.80 -27.25 -25.65
N VAL A 2 -6.89 -27.26 -26.67
CA VAL A 2 -6.19 -26.03 -27.15
C VAL A 2 -7.21 -25.02 -27.67
N GLU A 3 -8.13 -25.41 -28.54
CA GLU A 3 -9.18 -24.57 -29.08
C GLU A 3 -10.10 -24.01 -27.96
N SER A 4 -10.37 -24.81 -26.91
CA SER A 4 -11.15 -24.33 -25.76
C SER A 4 -10.37 -23.30 -24.93
N LEU A 5 -9.04 -23.46 -24.80
CA LEU A 5 -8.19 -22.48 -24.11
C LEU A 5 -8.06 -21.16 -24.91
N ASP A 6 -7.93 -21.26 -26.23
CA ASP A 6 -7.86 -20.10 -27.13
C ASP A 6 -9.18 -19.30 -27.18
N SER A 7 -10.30 -19.96 -26.86
CA SER A 7 -11.63 -19.31 -26.79
C SER A 7 -11.86 -18.49 -25.52
N PHE A 8 -11.00 -18.59 -24.50
CA PHE A 8 -11.13 -17.79 -23.28
C PHE A 8 -10.76 -16.32 -23.56
N ASN A 9 -11.77 -15.47 -23.57
CA ASN A 9 -11.55 -14.03 -23.58
C ASN A 9 -11.16 -13.55 -22.19
N ILE A 10 -9.95 -13.02 -22.07
CA ILE A 10 -9.52 -12.32 -20.86
C ILE A 10 -10.31 -11.00 -20.80
N LYS A 11 -11.34 -10.96 -19.98
CA LYS A 11 -12.06 -9.72 -19.70
C LYS A 11 -11.15 -8.83 -18.85
N ASN A 12 -10.67 -7.72 -19.41
CA ASN A 12 -10.02 -6.66 -18.64
C ASN A 12 -11.06 -5.88 -17.85
N GLU A 13 -11.74 -6.55 -16.91
CA GLU A 13 -12.82 -5.96 -16.10
C GLU A 13 -12.31 -4.81 -15.20
N SER A 14 -11.02 -4.74 -14.94
CA SER A 14 -10.41 -3.72 -14.08
C SER A 14 -9.86 -2.49 -14.82
N SER A 15 -9.95 -2.43 -16.14
CA SER A 15 -9.44 -1.28 -16.93
C SER A 15 -10.19 0.03 -16.68
N HIS A 16 -11.47 -0.04 -16.29
CA HIS A 16 -12.31 1.12 -15.97
C HIS A 16 -12.17 1.59 -14.51
N LEU A 17 -11.51 0.79 -13.66
CA LEU A 17 -11.24 1.15 -12.28
C LEU A 17 -10.13 2.21 -12.19
N PRO A 18 -9.98 2.89 -11.05
CA PRO A 18 -8.86 3.79 -10.82
C PRO A 18 -7.51 3.11 -10.98
N LEU A 19 -6.50 3.86 -11.44
CA LEU A 19 -5.13 3.36 -11.54
C LEU A 19 -4.61 2.88 -10.20
N ARG A 20 -4.16 1.63 -10.18
CA ARG A 20 -3.39 1.02 -9.08
C ARG A 20 -2.19 0.28 -9.66
N LEU A 21 -1.02 0.84 -9.41
CA LEU A 21 0.26 0.28 -9.84
C LEU A 21 1.16 0.09 -8.61
N PRO A 22 1.10 -1.08 -7.96
CA PRO A 22 2.02 -1.43 -6.88
C PRO A 22 3.45 -1.54 -7.41
N ILE A 23 4.38 -0.89 -6.73
CA ILE A 23 5.79 -0.90 -7.11
C ILE A 23 6.42 -2.22 -6.67
N GLN A 24 6.91 -2.99 -7.63
CA GLN A 24 7.55 -4.28 -7.40
C GLN A 24 9.04 -4.15 -7.15
N ASP A 25 9.69 -3.24 -7.89
CA ASP A 25 11.11 -3.00 -7.74
C ASP A 25 11.53 -1.66 -8.34
N ILE A 26 12.75 -1.20 -8.01
CA ILE A 26 13.31 0.04 -8.52
C ILE A 26 14.76 -0.20 -8.90
N TYR A 27 15.07 -0.01 -10.17
CA TYR A 27 16.42 -0.16 -10.69
C TYR A 27 17.06 1.20 -10.95
N LYS A 28 18.33 1.33 -10.60
CA LYS A 28 19.12 2.51 -10.87
C LYS A 28 20.12 2.18 -11.99
N PHE A 29 19.92 2.81 -13.15
CA PHE A 29 20.86 2.73 -14.26
C PHE A 29 21.46 4.11 -14.51
N SER A 30 22.76 4.27 -14.20
CA SER A 30 23.42 5.55 -14.28
C SER A 30 22.64 6.63 -13.50
N GLU A 31 22.12 7.64 -14.18
CA GLU A 31 21.32 8.73 -13.61
C GLU A 31 19.80 8.45 -13.57
N LYS A 32 19.34 7.39 -14.25
CA LYS A 32 17.91 7.06 -14.33
C LYS A 32 17.49 6.13 -13.21
N ARG A 33 16.34 6.40 -12.62
CA ARG A 33 15.62 5.48 -11.73
C ARG A 33 14.42 4.91 -12.50
N ILE A 34 14.44 3.61 -12.71
CA ILE A 34 13.38 2.88 -13.41
C ILE A 34 12.53 2.17 -12.37
N ILE A 35 11.27 2.52 -12.33
CA ILE A 35 10.27 1.97 -11.41
C ILE A 35 9.53 0.88 -12.19
N ILE A 36 9.41 -0.30 -11.59
CA ILE A 36 8.76 -1.46 -12.20
C ILE A 36 7.58 -1.89 -11.36
N GLY A 37 6.47 -2.19 -12.03
CA GLY A 37 5.28 -2.73 -11.40
C GLY A 37 4.32 -3.33 -12.42
N LYS A 38 3.30 -4.03 -11.91
CA LYS A 38 2.18 -4.50 -12.69
C LYS A 38 0.98 -3.60 -12.44
N ILE A 39 0.33 -3.16 -13.51
CA ILE A 39 -0.91 -2.39 -13.40
C ILE A 39 -2.02 -3.36 -12.95
N GLU A 40 -2.45 -3.24 -11.71
CA GLU A 40 -3.51 -4.11 -11.17
C GLU A 40 -4.91 -3.60 -11.53
N SER A 41 -5.07 -2.29 -11.71
CA SER A 41 -6.31 -1.69 -12.23
C SER A 41 -6.06 -0.36 -12.93
N GLY A 42 -6.98 0.03 -13.81
CA GLY A 42 -6.92 1.28 -14.56
C GLY A 42 -5.92 1.27 -15.71
N SER A 43 -5.48 2.44 -16.10
CA SER A 43 -4.43 2.65 -17.11
C SER A 43 -3.49 3.78 -16.70
N ILE A 44 -2.32 3.83 -17.34
CA ILE A 44 -1.32 4.89 -17.15
C ILE A 44 -0.78 5.36 -18.50
N LYS A 45 -0.66 6.68 -18.65
CA LYS A 45 -0.20 7.33 -19.88
C LYS A 45 1.06 8.14 -19.65
N LEU A 46 1.81 8.32 -20.72
CA LEU A 46 2.92 9.27 -20.74
C LEU A 46 2.41 10.68 -20.39
N GLY A 47 3.07 11.30 -19.42
CA GLY A 47 2.69 12.63 -18.96
C GLY A 47 1.62 12.69 -17.88
N ASP A 48 1.07 11.56 -17.44
CA ASP A 48 0.11 11.52 -16.33
C ASP A 48 0.69 12.07 -15.04
N GLN A 49 -0.13 12.84 -14.31
CA GLN A 49 0.18 13.24 -12.94
C GLN A 49 -0.20 12.14 -11.97
N VAL A 50 0.79 11.63 -11.28
CA VAL A 50 0.67 10.52 -10.35
C VAL A 50 1.05 10.92 -8.93
N VAL A 51 0.54 10.16 -7.98
CA VAL A 51 0.86 10.26 -6.55
C VAL A 51 1.36 8.92 -6.06
N VAL A 52 2.47 8.93 -5.35
CA VAL A 52 3.02 7.75 -4.69
C VAL A 52 2.51 7.70 -3.25
N SER A 53 1.85 6.62 -2.89
CA SER A 53 1.32 6.37 -1.54
C SER A 53 2.22 5.35 -0.83
N PRO A 54 2.50 5.49 0.48
CA PRO A 54 1.85 6.39 1.44
C PRO A 54 2.49 7.79 1.56
N SER A 55 3.60 8.09 0.88
CA SER A 55 4.35 9.34 1.03
C SER A 55 3.58 10.60 0.58
N ASN A 56 2.59 10.44 -0.31
CA ASN A 56 1.85 11.51 -1.00
C ASN A 56 2.72 12.37 -1.93
N ALA A 57 3.91 11.89 -2.30
CA ALA A 57 4.76 12.56 -3.26
C ALA A 57 4.09 12.59 -4.63
N LYS A 58 4.10 13.74 -5.29
CA LYS A 58 3.53 13.96 -6.62
C LYS A 58 4.64 13.97 -7.64
N ALA A 59 4.40 13.40 -8.78
CA ALA A 59 5.29 13.41 -9.93
C ALA A 59 4.53 13.22 -11.23
N LYS A 60 5.21 13.35 -12.37
CA LYS A 60 4.67 13.12 -13.70
C LYS A 60 5.41 11.96 -14.36
N VAL A 61 4.70 11.12 -15.09
CA VAL A 61 5.30 10.05 -15.88
C VAL A 61 6.13 10.66 -17.01
N ASN A 62 7.45 10.43 -16.96
CA ASN A 62 8.40 11.02 -17.89
C ASN A 62 8.68 10.13 -19.10
N SER A 63 8.85 8.82 -18.89
CA SER A 63 9.05 7.86 -19.99
C SER A 63 8.64 6.46 -19.58
N PHE A 64 8.37 5.61 -20.57
CA PHE A 64 8.25 4.17 -20.40
C PHE A 64 9.53 3.49 -20.91
N GLU A 65 10.10 2.61 -20.12
CA GLU A 65 11.38 1.92 -20.39
C GLU A 65 11.10 0.42 -20.61
N VAL A 66 10.31 0.09 -21.64
CA VAL A 66 9.91 -1.31 -21.94
C VAL A 66 10.80 -1.92 -23.02
N TRP A 67 10.95 -3.25 -22.96
CA TRP A 67 11.72 -4.01 -23.93
C TRP A 67 10.83 -5.08 -24.62
N PRO A 68 10.83 -5.20 -25.95
CA PRO A 68 11.50 -4.32 -26.93
C PRO A 68 10.91 -2.90 -26.92
N LYS A 69 11.73 -1.91 -27.32
CA LYS A 69 11.26 -0.52 -27.39
C LYS A 69 10.01 -0.41 -28.26
N THR A 70 8.99 0.19 -27.70
CA THR A 70 7.74 0.49 -28.40
C THR A 70 7.45 1.99 -28.35
N ASN A 71 6.66 2.48 -29.30
CA ASN A 71 6.16 3.87 -29.26
C ASN A 71 4.83 3.96 -28.49
N ARG A 72 4.52 2.95 -27.64
CA ARG A 72 3.31 2.97 -26.83
C ARG A 72 3.43 4.01 -25.73
N GLU A 73 2.42 4.85 -25.64
CA GLU A 73 2.33 5.90 -24.64
C GLU A 73 1.30 5.59 -23.54
N GLU A 74 0.62 4.44 -23.63
CA GLU A 74 -0.40 4.02 -22.69
C GLU A 74 -0.33 2.52 -22.40
N PHE A 75 -0.50 2.14 -21.13
CA PHE A 75 -0.53 0.78 -20.63
C PHE A 75 -1.75 0.55 -19.73
N TYR A 76 -2.27 -0.67 -19.74
CA TYR A 76 -3.54 -1.03 -19.11
C TYR A 76 -3.38 -2.08 -18.02
N SER A 77 -4.45 -2.26 -17.24
CA SER A 77 -4.56 -3.32 -16.25
C SER A 77 -4.13 -4.69 -16.79
N GLY A 78 -3.36 -5.42 -15.99
CA GLY A 78 -2.78 -6.73 -16.32
C GLY A 78 -1.39 -6.65 -16.94
N GLU A 79 -0.96 -5.50 -17.47
CA GLU A 79 0.36 -5.31 -18.08
C GLU A 79 1.43 -4.95 -17.02
N CYS A 80 2.63 -5.49 -17.23
CA CYS A 80 3.81 -5.05 -16.49
C CYS A 80 4.42 -3.84 -17.21
N VAL A 81 4.78 -2.83 -16.44
CA VAL A 81 5.33 -1.58 -16.97
C VAL A 81 6.57 -1.18 -16.19
N SER A 82 7.55 -0.64 -16.90
CA SER A 82 8.68 0.07 -16.33
C SER A 82 8.64 1.53 -16.78
N LEU A 83 8.75 2.44 -15.83
CA LEU A 83 8.61 3.88 -16.08
C LEU A 83 9.63 4.71 -15.29
N THR A 84 9.83 5.94 -15.74
CA THR A 84 10.56 6.97 -15.01
C THR A 84 9.64 8.12 -14.66
N LEU A 85 9.95 8.82 -13.58
CA LEU A 85 9.27 10.04 -13.18
C LEU A 85 10.14 11.26 -13.44
N ASP A 86 9.53 12.42 -13.61
CA ASP A 86 10.20 13.70 -13.84
C ASP A 86 10.93 14.22 -12.61
N GLU A 87 10.46 13.83 -11.41
CA GLU A 87 11.06 14.22 -10.13
C GLU A 87 11.77 13.05 -9.43
N LYS A 88 12.86 13.38 -8.73
CA LYS A 88 13.62 12.42 -7.90
C LYS A 88 12.96 12.31 -6.53
N ILE A 89 11.83 11.63 -6.46
CA ILE A 89 11.14 11.34 -5.19
C ILE A 89 11.65 10.05 -4.56
N PHE A 90 11.54 9.96 -3.23
CA PHE A 90 11.84 8.73 -2.52
C PHE A 90 10.70 7.73 -2.71
N ILE A 91 11.03 6.56 -3.19
CA ILE A 91 10.08 5.49 -3.53
C ILE A 91 10.68 4.17 -3.07
N GLU A 92 9.86 3.30 -2.51
CA GLU A 92 10.23 1.96 -2.06
C GLU A 92 9.36 0.89 -2.71
N ARG A 93 9.86 -0.35 -2.69
CA ARG A 93 9.04 -1.52 -3.03
C ARG A 93 7.83 -1.57 -2.08
N GLY A 94 6.65 -1.80 -2.66
CA GLY A 94 5.39 -1.83 -1.90
C GLY A 94 4.63 -0.52 -1.91
N ASP A 95 5.24 0.59 -2.32
CA ASP A 95 4.52 1.82 -2.58
C ASP A 95 3.53 1.65 -3.72
N MET A 96 2.49 2.48 -3.74
CA MET A 96 1.42 2.45 -4.73
C MET A 96 1.41 3.73 -5.56
N ILE A 97 1.52 3.59 -6.87
CA ILE A 97 1.27 4.69 -7.80
C ILE A 97 -0.21 4.73 -8.17
N SER A 98 -0.79 5.91 -8.12
CA SER A 98 -2.19 6.19 -8.48
C SER A 98 -2.35 7.58 -9.10
N HIS A 99 -3.45 7.82 -9.81
CA HIS A 99 -3.78 9.18 -10.26
C HIS A 99 -4.18 10.07 -9.08
N SER A 100 -3.87 11.36 -9.17
CA SER A 100 -4.16 12.35 -8.11
C SER A 100 -5.65 12.52 -7.80
N LYS A 101 -6.53 12.22 -8.74
CA LYS A 101 -7.99 12.35 -8.58
C LYS A 101 -8.62 11.21 -7.77
N ASN A 102 -8.03 10.00 -7.84
CA ASN A 102 -8.59 8.78 -7.26
C ASN A 102 -7.52 8.05 -6.46
N LEU A 103 -7.21 8.57 -5.29
CA LEU A 103 -6.18 8.02 -4.41
C LEU A 103 -6.72 6.80 -3.63
N PRO A 104 -5.90 5.76 -3.42
CA PRO A 104 -6.25 4.66 -2.53
C PRO A 104 -6.38 5.16 -1.10
N GLN A 105 -7.14 4.46 -0.28
CA GLN A 105 -7.23 4.78 1.14
C GLN A 105 -5.92 4.44 1.85
N LEU A 106 -5.51 5.31 2.77
CA LEU A 106 -4.41 5.04 3.70
C LEU A 106 -4.99 4.73 5.07
N THR A 107 -4.63 3.57 5.61
CA THR A 107 -5.06 3.16 6.96
C THR A 107 -4.04 2.24 7.60
N ASN A 108 -4.00 2.22 8.92
CA ASN A 108 -3.28 1.22 9.70
C ASN A 108 -4.23 0.34 10.52
N ILE A 109 -5.55 0.56 10.40
CA ILE A 109 -6.57 -0.22 11.08
C ILE A 109 -7.72 -0.50 10.11
N PHE A 110 -8.14 -1.76 10.03
CA PHE A 110 -9.22 -2.18 9.14
C PHE A 110 -9.83 -3.51 9.59
N GLU A 111 -11.06 -3.76 9.19
CA GLU A 111 -11.70 -5.06 9.29
C GLU A 111 -11.33 -5.94 8.10
N ALA A 112 -11.32 -7.24 8.32
CA ALA A 112 -11.10 -8.22 7.28
C ALA A 112 -11.87 -9.51 7.56
N ASN A 113 -12.31 -10.16 6.48
CA ASN A 113 -12.72 -11.55 6.54
C ASN A 113 -11.52 -12.40 6.14
N ILE A 114 -11.08 -13.29 7.03
CA ILE A 114 -9.93 -14.16 6.81
C ILE A 114 -10.37 -15.62 6.75
N PHE A 115 -9.70 -16.41 5.92
CA PHE A 115 -9.74 -17.85 5.92
C PHE A 115 -8.43 -18.36 6.54
N TRP A 116 -8.54 -19.10 7.65
CA TRP A 116 -7.38 -19.53 8.43
C TRP A 116 -6.90 -20.92 8.00
N LEU A 117 -5.63 -21.03 7.63
CA LEU A 117 -5.02 -22.27 7.10
C LEU A 117 -3.99 -22.87 8.04
N SER A 118 -3.48 -22.10 9.02
CA SER A 118 -2.47 -22.60 9.97
C SER A 118 -3.03 -23.73 10.82
N LYS A 119 -2.15 -24.68 11.19
CA LYS A 119 -2.47 -25.75 12.16
C LYS A 119 -2.63 -25.22 13.59
N LYS A 120 -2.01 -24.05 13.88
CA LYS A 120 -2.12 -23.38 15.17
C LYS A 120 -3.32 -22.43 15.12
N ASN A 121 -4.02 -22.32 16.24
CA ASN A 121 -5.10 -21.35 16.37
C ASN A 121 -4.56 -19.92 16.22
N LEU A 122 -5.40 -19.01 15.73
CA LEU A 122 -5.05 -17.60 15.63
C LEU A 122 -4.84 -17.02 17.03
N ASP A 123 -3.70 -16.39 17.24
CA ASP A 123 -3.30 -15.75 18.49
C ASP A 123 -3.29 -14.22 18.30
N CYS A 124 -4.12 -13.52 19.07
CA CYS A 124 -4.21 -12.05 19.00
C CYS A 124 -2.99 -11.33 19.58
N ASP A 125 -2.23 -11.98 20.46
CA ASP A 125 -1.03 -11.39 21.08
C ASP A 125 0.22 -11.52 20.18
N LYS A 126 0.13 -12.38 19.16
CA LYS A 126 1.23 -12.63 18.23
C LYS A 126 1.28 -11.54 17.13
N ILE A 127 2.52 -11.25 16.71
CA ILE A 127 2.77 -10.40 15.52
C ILE A 127 2.87 -11.30 14.29
N TYR A 128 2.05 -11.02 13.30
CA TYR A 128 2.05 -11.66 11.98
C TYR A 128 2.58 -10.71 10.91
N SER A 129 2.85 -11.23 9.73
CA SER A 129 3.02 -10.43 8.51
C SER A 129 1.84 -10.62 7.58
N ILE A 130 1.45 -9.57 6.88
CA ILE A 130 0.58 -9.70 5.71
C ILE A 130 1.35 -9.32 4.46
N LYS A 131 1.12 -10.06 3.38
CA LYS A 131 1.54 -9.67 2.03
C LYS A 131 0.33 -9.10 1.30
N LEU A 132 0.41 -7.82 1.00
CA LEU A 132 -0.58 -7.06 0.27
C LEU A 132 0.08 -6.49 -0.98
N ASN A 133 -0.33 -6.96 -2.15
CA ASN A 133 0.33 -6.63 -3.42
C ASN A 133 1.84 -6.95 -3.37
N SER A 134 2.69 -5.93 -3.56
CA SER A 134 4.15 -6.06 -3.50
C SER A 134 4.75 -5.73 -2.12
N ALA A 135 3.92 -5.29 -1.17
CA ALA A 135 4.33 -4.89 0.18
C ALA A 135 4.19 -6.02 1.20
N GLU A 136 5.01 -5.95 2.25
CA GLU A 136 4.86 -6.76 3.46
C GLU A 136 4.73 -5.85 4.68
N HIS A 137 3.69 -6.11 5.50
CA HIS A 137 3.40 -5.30 6.67
C HIS A 137 3.28 -6.17 7.91
N LYS A 138 3.88 -5.73 9.03
CA LYS A 138 3.70 -6.36 10.34
C LYS A 138 2.37 -5.93 10.94
N ILE A 139 1.57 -6.91 11.36
CA ILE A 139 0.24 -6.71 11.91
C ILE A 139 0.03 -7.42 13.23
N THR A 140 -1.03 -7.01 13.93
CA THR A 140 -1.64 -7.74 15.06
C THR A 140 -3.15 -7.83 14.85
N PHE A 141 -3.74 -8.94 15.22
CA PHE A 141 -5.19 -9.08 15.27
C PHE A 141 -5.69 -8.48 16.60
N LYS A 142 -6.35 -7.34 16.54
CA LYS A 142 -6.82 -6.63 17.74
C LYS A 142 -8.06 -7.23 18.35
N LYS A 143 -8.90 -7.83 17.51
CA LYS A 143 -10.16 -8.42 17.94
C LYS A 143 -10.64 -9.43 16.90
N ILE A 144 -11.18 -10.54 17.36
CA ILE A 144 -11.98 -11.47 16.59
C ILE A 144 -13.44 -11.05 16.81
N ILE A 145 -14.12 -10.65 15.73
CA ILE A 145 -15.50 -10.14 15.77
C ILE A 145 -16.49 -11.29 15.70
N GLY A 146 -16.18 -12.30 14.88
CA GLY A 146 -16.98 -13.50 14.74
C GLY A 146 -16.23 -14.59 14.00
N VAL A 147 -16.64 -15.83 14.24
CA VAL A 147 -16.05 -17.02 13.59
C VAL A 147 -17.17 -17.87 13.02
N ILE A 148 -16.97 -18.33 11.79
CA ILE A 148 -17.89 -19.23 11.08
C ILE A 148 -17.13 -20.53 10.80
N ASN A 149 -17.69 -21.64 11.24
CA ASN A 149 -17.22 -22.96 10.86
C ASN A 149 -17.63 -23.24 9.44
N THR A 150 -16.68 -23.63 8.57
CA THR A 150 -16.95 -23.88 7.14
C THR A 150 -17.62 -25.21 6.85
N GLU A 151 -17.63 -26.16 7.82
CA GLU A 151 -18.25 -27.46 7.64
C GLU A 151 -19.78 -27.40 7.74
N ASP A 152 -20.29 -26.65 8.71
CA ASP A 152 -21.73 -26.54 8.99
C ASP A 152 -22.30 -25.12 8.85
N LEU A 153 -21.46 -24.13 8.52
CA LEU A 153 -21.77 -22.72 8.39
C LEU A 153 -22.37 -22.10 9.67
N SER A 154 -22.19 -22.76 10.81
CA SER A 154 -22.62 -22.23 12.09
C SER A 154 -21.66 -21.15 12.60
N ARG A 155 -22.22 -20.19 13.34
CA ARG A 155 -21.40 -19.22 14.07
C ARG A 155 -20.90 -19.83 15.37
N LYS A 156 -19.58 -19.88 15.56
CA LYS A 156 -18.99 -20.36 16.80
C LYS A 156 -19.37 -19.44 17.97
N LYS A 157 -19.60 -20.03 19.14
CA LYS A 157 -19.93 -19.28 20.37
C LYS A 157 -18.67 -18.66 21.00
N ASP A 158 -17.55 -19.34 20.87
CA ASP A 158 -16.23 -18.86 21.25
C ASP A 158 -15.57 -18.16 20.07
N ASN A 159 -14.67 -17.23 20.37
CA ASN A 159 -13.92 -16.52 19.35
C ASN A 159 -12.59 -17.23 19.01
N THR A 160 -12.55 -18.56 19.10
CA THR A 160 -11.36 -19.34 18.74
C THR A 160 -11.38 -19.62 17.25
N VAL A 161 -10.34 -19.17 16.55
CA VAL A 161 -10.17 -19.41 15.11
C VAL A 161 -9.23 -20.58 14.91
N GLU A 162 -9.75 -21.66 14.38
CA GLU A 162 -9.05 -22.90 14.10
C GLU A 162 -8.81 -23.05 12.58
N LYS A 163 -8.04 -24.07 12.22
CA LYS A 163 -7.80 -24.37 10.81
C LYS A 163 -9.10 -24.57 10.05
N ASN A 164 -9.20 -23.97 8.86
CA ASN A 164 -10.34 -23.94 7.93
C ASN A 164 -11.53 -23.09 8.40
N ASP A 165 -11.41 -22.36 9.50
CA ASP A 165 -12.44 -21.40 9.87
C ASP A 165 -12.37 -20.11 8.99
N VAL A 166 -13.54 -19.48 8.85
CA VAL A 166 -13.66 -18.11 8.38
C VAL A 166 -13.89 -17.19 9.56
N ALA A 167 -13.08 -16.17 9.72
CA ALA A 167 -13.22 -15.24 10.81
C ALA A 167 -13.30 -13.79 10.32
N GLU A 168 -14.18 -13.03 10.93
CA GLU A 168 -14.21 -11.57 10.84
C GLU A 168 -13.33 -10.99 11.94
N VAL A 169 -12.33 -10.21 11.55
CA VAL A 169 -11.28 -9.75 12.46
C VAL A 169 -10.99 -8.26 12.28
N LEU A 170 -10.56 -7.62 13.37
CA LEU A 170 -9.99 -6.28 13.35
C LEU A 170 -8.47 -6.38 13.33
N ILE A 171 -7.84 -5.83 12.31
CA ILE A 171 -6.40 -5.85 12.08
C ILE A 171 -5.81 -4.46 12.33
N HIS A 172 -4.68 -4.43 13.02
CA HIS A 172 -3.86 -3.23 13.18
C HIS A 172 -2.48 -3.48 12.58
N SER A 173 -2.08 -2.64 11.61
CA SER A 173 -0.75 -2.62 11.01
C SER A 173 0.17 -1.63 11.73
N LYS A 174 1.46 -1.97 11.84
CA LYS A 174 2.48 -1.05 12.38
C LYS A 174 2.76 0.14 11.45
N SER A 175 2.57 -0.04 10.15
CA SER A 175 2.75 0.99 9.11
C SER A 175 1.43 1.32 8.44
N LEU A 176 1.35 2.50 7.83
CA LEU A 176 0.24 2.83 6.94
C LEU A 176 0.27 1.91 5.72
N ILE A 177 -0.85 1.34 5.39
CA ILE A 177 -1.06 0.57 4.17
C ILE A 177 -1.89 1.38 3.17
N SER A 178 -1.60 1.18 1.90
CA SER A 178 -2.32 1.78 0.79
C SER A 178 -3.16 0.70 0.12
N THR A 179 -4.48 0.80 0.22
CA THR A 179 -5.42 -0.22 -0.27
C THR A 179 -6.76 0.35 -0.69
N ASP A 180 -7.55 -0.46 -1.36
CA ASP A 180 -8.96 -0.21 -1.64
C ASP A 180 -9.81 -1.25 -0.90
N ASN A 181 -11.13 -0.99 -0.80
CA ASN A 181 -12.08 -1.99 -0.34
C ASN A 181 -12.13 -3.15 -1.35
N PHE A 182 -12.20 -4.38 -0.86
CA PHE A 182 -12.30 -5.56 -1.73
C PHE A 182 -13.49 -5.51 -2.69
N LYS A 183 -14.63 -4.97 -2.23
CA LYS A 183 -15.83 -4.83 -3.08
C LYS A 183 -15.62 -3.89 -4.27
N GLU A 184 -14.77 -2.86 -4.11
CA GLU A 184 -14.50 -1.86 -5.14
C GLU A 184 -13.37 -2.31 -6.06
N ASN A 185 -12.33 -2.90 -5.48
CA ASN A 185 -11.17 -3.40 -6.22
C ASN A 185 -10.66 -4.73 -5.64
N PRO A 186 -11.18 -5.87 -6.13
CA PRO A 186 -10.84 -7.18 -5.60
C PRO A 186 -9.35 -7.52 -5.69
N THR A 187 -8.62 -6.95 -6.64
CA THR A 187 -7.20 -7.23 -6.82
C THR A 187 -6.36 -6.60 -5.71
N ILE A 188 -6.70 -5.37 -5.33
CA ILE A 188 -5.97 -4.58 -4.32
C ILE A 188 -6.46 -4.86 -2.90
N GLY A 189 -7.72 -5.27 -2.75
CA GLY A 189 -8.37 -5.47 -1.44
C GLY A 189 -8.17 -6.86 -0.84
N ARG A 190 -7.19 -7.66 -1.27
CA ARG A 190 -6.91 -9.01 -0.74
C ARG A 190 -5.47 -9.15 -0.29
N PHE A 191 -5.25 -9.99 0.71
CA PHE A 191 -3.92 -10.22 1.27
C PHE A 191 -3.73 -11.67 1.70
N SER A 192 -2.47 -12.07 1.88
CA SER A 192 -2.09 -13.32 2.52
C SER A 192 -1.51 -13.04 3.90
N VAL A 193 -1.85 -13.89 4.88
CA VAL A 193 -1.27 -13.85 6.23
C VAL A 193 -0.10 -14.82 6.29
N ILE A 194 1.02 -14.35 6.79
CA ILE A 194 2.23 -15.15 7.01
C ILE A 194 2.42 -15.32 8.51
N ASP A 195 2.46 -16.56 8.94
CA ASP A 195 2.75 -17.00 10.30
C ASP A 195 4.17 -17.57 10.34
N ASP A 196 5.11 -16.82 10.90
CA ASP A 196 6.54 -17.08 10.82
C ASP A 196 7.02 -17.14 9.34
N TYR A 197 7.16 -18.34 8.76
CA TYR A 197 7.58 -18.54 7.36
C TYR A 197 6.54 -19.29 6.53
N GLU A 198 5.39 -19.63 7.13
CA GLU A 198 4.32 -20.39 6.47
C GLU A 198 3.12 -19.48 6.17
N ILE A 199 2.32 -19.88 5.19
CA ILE A 199 1.05 -19.21 4.92
C ILE A 199 0.06 -19.59 6.01
N GLY A 200 -0.26 -18.65 6.90
CA GLY A 200 -1.24 -18.81 7.96
C GLY A 200 -2.68 -18.66 7.49
N GLY A 201 -2.89 -17.98 6.35
CA GLY A 201 -4.23 -17.75 5.82
C GLY A 201 -4.26 -16.73 4.70
N GLY A 202 -5.46 -16.35 4.31
CA GLY A 202 -5.71 -15.26 3.37
C GLY A 202 -6.94 -14.49 3.77
N GLY A 203 -7.07 -13.26 3.27
CA GLY A 203 -8.22 -12.42 3.64
C GLY A 203 -8.55 -11.35 2.62
N ILE A 204 -9.73 -10.79 2.82
CA ILE A 204 -10.26 -9.67 2.06
C ILE A 204 -10.50 -8.48 2.99
N ILE A 205 -10.16 -7.29 2.49
CA ILE A 205 -10.16 -6.05 3.26
C ILE A 205 -11.53 -5.38 3.21
N ASN A 206 -12.02 -4.96 4.38
CA ASN A 206 -13.16 -4.08 4.52
C ASN A 206 -12.73 -2.81 5.27
N ILE A 207 -12.79 -1.67 4.58
CA ILE A 207 -12.42 -0.34 5.11
C ILE A 207 -13.58 0.65 5.13
N GLU A 208 -14.82 0.20 4.87
CA GLU A 208 -15.99 1.09 4.75
C GLU A 208 -16.18 1.99 5.97
N ASN A 209 -15.94 1.46 7.17
CA ASN A 209 -16.16 2.17 8.44
C ASN A 209 -14.89 2.81 9.02
N TYR A 210 -13.78 2.79 8.28
CA TYR A 210 -12.49 3.28 8.78
C TYR A 210 -12.07 4.57 8.10
N PRO A 211 -11.57 5.56 8.86
CA PRO A 211 -11.19 6.84 8.28
C PRO A 211 -9.96 6.72 7.40
N ASN A 212 -9.96 7.47 6.31
CA ASN A 212 -8.76 7.64 5.49
C ASN A 212 -7.75 8.51 6.24
N GLN A 213 -6.66 7.90 6.73
CA GLN A 213 -5.64 8.58 7.53
C GLN A 213 -4.76 9.55 6.71
N ARG A 214 -4.90 9.58 5.39
CA ARG A 214 -4.30 10.60 4.53
C ARG A 214 -4.78 12.01 4.93
N ILE A 215 -6.06 12.15 5.23
CA ILE A 215 -6.67 13.42 5.66
C ILE A 215 -6.12 13.87 7.02
N ASN A 216 -5.99 12.90 7.95
CA ASN A 216 -5.48 13.19 9.30
C ASN A 216 -4.03 13.70 9.31
N LYS A 217 -3.18 13.20 8.39
CA LYS A 217 -1.80 13.70 8.25
C LYS A 217 -1.77 15.17 7.82
N THR A 218 -2.64 15.55 6.89
CA THR A 218 -2.78 16.93 6.42
C THR A 218 -3.29 17.86 7.53
N ILE A 219 -4.21 17.38 8.39
CA ILE A 219 -4.74 18.15 9.53
C ILE A 219 -3.66 18.35 10.60
N LYS A 220 -2.84 17.32 10.88
CA LYS A 220 -1.71 17.46 11.82
C LYS A 220 -0.68 18.49 11.36
N GLU A 221 -0.42 18.57 10.06
CA GLU A 221 0.49 19.58 9.51
C GLU A 221 -0.09 20.99 9.61
N LYS A 222 -1.42 21.16 9.52
CA LYS A 222 -2.09 22.46 9.74
C LYS A 222 -2.15 22.88 11.21
N ASN A 223 -2.02 21.95 12.14
CA ASN A 223 -2.03 22.22 13.57
C ASN A 223 -0.65 22.55 14.16
N ILE A 224 0.40 22.62 13.36
CA ILE A 224 1.68 23.20 13.76
C ILE A 224 1.47 24.70 13.80
N LEU A 225 1.03 25.22 14.94
CA LEU A 225 1.00 26.65 15.18
C LEU A 225 2.45 27.14 15.32
N PRO A 226 2.86 28.14 14.54
CA PRO A 226 4.17 28.72 14.72
C PRO A 226 4.22 29.37 16.11
N ILE A 227 4.96 28.75 17.02
CA ILE A 227 5.20 29.34 18.34
C ILE A 227 6.12 30.53 18.09
N LYS A 228 5.60 31.74 18.28
CA LYS A 228 6.43 32.95 18.28
C LYS A 228 7.38 32.86 19.48
N SER A 229 8.64 32.70 19.20
CA SER A 229 9.67 32.76 20.22
C SER A 229 9.65 34.15 20.84
N LEU A 230 9.66 34.23 22.18
CA LEU A 230 9.79 35.49 22.92
C LEU A 230 11.18 36.13 22.74
N ILE A 231 12.15 35.38 22.25
CA ILE A 231 13.52 35.80 21.99
C ILE A 231 13.73 35.83 20.49
N THR A 232 14.07 36.94 19.93
CA THR A 232 14.37 37.11 18.49
C THR A 232 15.69 36.46 18.10
N GLU A 233 15.86 36.18 16.82
CA GLU A 233 17.11 35.63 16.29
C GLU A 233 18.31 36.59 16.53
N ALA A 234 18.08 37.90 16.43
CA ALA A 234 19.08 38.92 16.70
C ALA A 234 19.53 38.91 18.17
N GLU A 235 18.61 38.76 19.12
CA GLU A 235 18.93 38.64 20.54
C GLU A 235 19.72 37.37 20.88
N ARG A 236 19.41 36.23 20.21
CA ARG A 236 20.18 35.01 20.36
C ARG A 236 21.61 35.18 19.84
N THR A 237 21.73 35.75 18.66
CA THR A 237 23.03 35.98 18.03
C THR A 237 23.90 36.91 18.85
N SER A 238 23.33 37.98 19.41
CA SER A 238 24.05 38.95 20.28
C SER A 238 24.51 38.32 21.61
N ARG A 239 23.77 37.39 22.18
CA ARG A 239 24.14 36.67 23.40
C ARG A 239 25.17 35.57 23.19
N SER A 240 25.05 34.82 22.11
CA SER A 240 25.94 33.67 21.83
C SER A 240 27.18 34.05 21.07
N LEU A 241 27.28 35.28 20.55
CA LEU A 241 28.40 35.82 19.74
C LEU A 241 28.74 35.00 18.47
N HIS A 242 27.80 34.12 18.07
CA HIS A 242 27.90 33.35 16.84
C HIS A 242 26.52 33.15 16.22
N ARG A 243 26.48 32.92 14.92
CA ARG A 243 25.22 32.55 14.24
C ARG A 243 24.81 31.13 14.60
N PRO A 244 23.55 30.88 14.96
CA PRO A 244 23.05 29.52 15.15
C PRO A 244 23.10 28.75 13.83
N GLY A 245 23.51 27.49 13.88
CA GLY A 245 23.55 26.61 12.72
C GLY A 245 23.27 25.17 13.13
N ILE A 246 22.66 24.42 12.23
CA ILE A 246 22.47 22.99 12.38
C ILE A 246 23.44 22.33 11.40
N ILE A 247 24.35 21.50 11.93
CA ILE A 247 25.24 20.67 11.12
C ILE A 247 24.62 19.27 11.10
N TRP A 248 24.21 18.83 9.92
CA TRP A 248 23.66 17.50 9.73
C TRP A 248 24.73 16.57 9.18
N PHE A 249 25.18 15.62 9.99
CA PHE A 249 26.10 14.58 9.53
C PHE A 249 25.30 13.42 8.95
N THR A 250 25.42 13.17 7.65
CA THR A 250 24.94 11.96 7.00
C THR A 250 26.13 11.07 6.73
N GLY A 251 26.16 9.91 7.37
CA GLY A 251 27.19 8.90 7.16
C GLY A 251 26.65 7.72 6.37
N LEU A 252 27.52 7.08 5.59
CA LEU A 252 27.31 5.74 5.08
C LEU A 252 27.51 4.78 6.24
N SER A 253 26.48 4.03 6.60
CA SER A 253 26.59 2.85 7.46
C SER A 253 26.83 1.61 6.63
#